data_70cb3197dfbbba63e5b1e59d30da0f6c
#
_entry.id   70cb3197dfbbba63e5b1e59d30da0f6c
#
_cell.length_a   1.000
_cell.length_b   1.000
_cell.length_c   1.000
_cell.angle_alpha   90.00
_cell.angle_beta   90.00
_cell.angle_gamma   90.00
#
_symmetry.space_group_name_H-M   'P 1'
#
loop_
_entity.id
_entity.type
_entity.pdbx_description
1 polymer ?
#
loop_
_entity_poly.entity_id
_entity_poly.type
_entity_poly.pdbx_seq_one_letter_code
_entity_poly.pdbx_strand_id
1 'polypeptide(L)'
;TLKPNSNYKMVIGAEVADVNGVIVNDPVTINFKTGDEVTSTLPILNNLDTLYFEGDKETSIGVTSVSTLRNTASKYEGLASNKLTYTFSEANGEAIYVVDDVTAIKGNSLSTLGMYVFGDYTFNTLYAKWAVEGDIQYTKICDLDYAGWLYQEADMSALPAGVDYQFMGFKLVRGTSFLSEKGEISIDALRVQFEPSTPNAVENVETTNQTNSKKINNG
;
A
#
# COMPACT_ATOMS: atom_id res chain seq x y z
N THR A 1 -13.40 -11.59 12.17
CA THR A 1 -12.30 -11.81 11.21
C THR A 1 -11.99 -13.28 11.15
N LEU A 2 -11.82 -13.85 9.96
CA LEU A 2 -11.38 -15.22 9.76
C LEU A 2 -9.87 -15.31 10.08
N LYS A 3 -9.45 -16.40 10.71
CA LYS A 3 -8.02 -16.62 10.95
C LYS A 3 -7.33 -17.13 9.68
N PRO A 4 -6.08 -16.72 9.41
CA PRO A 4 -5.30 -17.28 8.30
C PRO A 4 -5.09 -18.78 8.45
N ASN A 5 -4.79 -19.44 7.34
CA ASN A 5 -4.46 -20.88 7.22
C ASN A 5 -5.40 -21.81 8.01
N SER A 6 -6.68 -21.45 8.10
CA SER A 6 -7.69 -22.12 8.91
C SER A 6 -8.82 -22.68 8.07
N ASN A 7 -9.32 -23.84 8.46
CA ASN A 7 -10.46 -24.47 7.81
C ASN A 7 -11.76 -23.92 8.41
N TYR A 8 -12.68 -23.56 7.53
CA TYR A 8 -14.01 -23.07 7.88
C TYR A 8 -15.09 -23.87 7.17
N LYS A 9 -16.22 -23.91 7.82
CA LYS A 9 -17.45 -24.48 7.28
C LYS A 9 -18.53 -23.40 7.32
N MET A 10 -19.09 -23.07 6.16
CA MET A 10 -20.27 -22.23 6.06
C MET A 10 -21.48 -23.15 5.77
N VAL A 11 -22.54 -22.98 6.53
CA VAL A 11 -23.78 -23.71 6.33
C VAL A 11 -24.88 -22.70 6.02
N ILE A 12 -25.49 -22.83 4.84
CA ILE A 12 -26.70 -22.11 4.47
C ILE A 12 -27.86 -23.01 4.87
N GLY A 13 -28.69 -22.55 5.80
CA GLY A 13 -29.81 -23.33 6.34
C GLY A 13 -30.87 -23.65 5.28
N ALA A 14 -31.67 -24.68 5.54
CA ALA A 14 -32.71 -25.13 4.62
C ALA A 14 -33.92 -24.18 4.47
N GLU A 15 -33.96 -23.07 5.23
CA GLU A 15 -35.08 -22.11 5.18
C GLU A 15 -34.78 -20.87 4.33
N VAL A 16 -33.65 -20.86 3.60
CA VAL A 16 -33.28 -19.78 2.72
C VAL A 16 -34.09 -19.88 1.42
N ALA A 17 -34.85 -18.83 1.11
CA ALA A 17 -35.58 -18.74 -0.15
C ALA A 17 -34.82 -17.84 -1.16
N ASP A 18 -34.96 -18.16 -2.44
CA ASP A 18 -34.54 -17.27 -3.53
C ASP A 18 -35.50 -16.06 -3.66
N VAL A 19 -35.19 -15.16 -4.59
CA VAL A 19 -36.01 -13.96 -4.84
C VAL A 19 -37.44 -14.26 -5.33
N ASN A 20 -37.72 -15.50 -5.75
CA ASN A 20 -39.01 -15.98 -6.18
C ASN A 20 -39.74 -16.77 -5.10
N GLY A 21 -39.16 -16.87 -3.90
CA GLY A 21 -39.73 -17.62 -2.77
C GLY A 21 -39.51 -19.12 -2.83
N VAL A 22 -38.63 -19.63 -3.71
CA VAL A 22 -38.28 -21.03 -3.77
C VAL A 22 -37.32 -21.37 -2.61
N ILE A 23 -37.75 -22.21 -1.71
CA ILE A 23 -37.00 -22.59 -0.50
C ILE A 23 -35.98 -23.67 -0.84
N VAL A 24 -34.76 -23.51 -0.35
CA VAL A 24 -33.72 -24.54 -0.36
C VAL A 24 -34.10 -25.57 0.69
N ASN A 25 -34.48 -26.79 0.27
CA ASN A 25 -34.98 -27.82 1.17
C ASN A 25 -33.89 -28.53 1.99
N ASP A 26 -32.65 -28.53 1.47
CA ASP A 26 -31.50 -29.14 2.12
C ASP A 26 -30.42 -28.08 2.44
N PRO A 27 -29.78 -28.15 3.60
CA PRO A 27 -28.72 -27.23 3.94
C PRO A 27 -27.50 -27.40 3.01
N VAL A 28 -27.05 -26.33 2.44
CA VAL A 28 -25.83 -26.32 1.64
C VAL A 28 -24.63 -26.07 2.54
N THR A 29 -23.67 -27.01 2.50
CA THR A 29 -22.41 -26.87 3.24
C THR A 29 -21.29 -26.54 2.29
N ILE A 30 -20.59 -25.43 2.56
CA ILE A 30 -19.39 -25.01 1.85
C ILE A 30 -18.21 -25.12 2.82
N ASN A 31 -17.24 -25.97 2.52
CA ASN A 31 -15.99 -26.05 3.25
C ASN A 31 -14.93 -25.26 2.47
N PHE A 32 -14.21 -24.41 3.15
CA PHE A 32 -13.11 -23.65 2.55
C PHE A 32 -11.98 -23.48 3.56
N LYS A 33 -10.79 -23.25 3.05
CA LYS A 33 -9.61 -22.90 3.83
C LYS A 33 -9.20 -21.49 3.49
N THR A 34 -8.92 -20.67 4.50
CA THR A 34 -8.30 -19.36 4.31
C THR A 34 -6.86 -19.54 3.88
N GLY A 35 -6.37 -18.62 3.05
CA GLY A 35 -4.96 -18.56 2.69
C GLY A 35 -4.06 -18.29 3.90
N ASP A 36 -2.76 -18.31 3.64
CA ASP A 36 -1.76 -17.89 4.63
C ASP A 36 -1.92 -16.39 4.91
N GLU A 37 -1.54 -15.98 6.12
CA GLU A 37 -1.46 -14.55 6.43
C GLU A 37 -0.35 -13.95 5.56
N VAL A 38 -0.71 -12.99 4.72
CA VAL A 38 0.28 -12.21 3.98
C VAL A 38 0.81 -11.14 4.93
N THR A 39 1.82 -11.48 5.71
CA THR A 39 2.55 -10.49 6.52
C THR A 39 3.71 -9.97 5.69
N SER A 40 3.70 -8.65 5.43
CA SER A 40 4.87 -8.02 4.84
C SER A 40 6.03 -8.04 5.85
N THR A 41 7.20 -8.47 5.39
CA THR A 41 8.45 -8.39 6.17
C THR A 41 9.11 -7.01 6.05
N LEU A 42 8.53 -6.11 5.23
CA LEU A 42 9.06 -4.76 5.05
C LEU A 42 8.96 -3.95 6.34
N PRO A 43 9.98 -3.14 6.66
CA PRO A 43 9.93 -2.28 7.83
C PRO A 43 8.80 -1.26 7.70
N ILE A 44 8.11 -1.00 8.80
CA ILE A 44 7.07 0.03 8.87
C ILE A 44 7.75 1.40 8.81
N LEU A 45 7.34 2.21 7.85
CA LEU A 45 7.72 3.61 7.75
C LEU A 45 6.82 4.49 8.64
N ASN A 46 5.49 4.28 8.53
CA ASN A 46 4.48 4.99 9.28
C ASN A 46 3.29 4.05 9.50
N ASN A 47 2.91 3.84 10.76
CA ASN A 47 1.77 2.99 11.11
C ASN A 47 0.41 3.67 10.89
N LEU A 48 0.39 4.93 10.48
CA LEU A 48 -0.81 5.73 10.22
C LEU A 48 -1.79 5.85 11.41
N ASP A 49 -1.30 5.67 12.62
CA ASP A 49 -2.08 5.85 13.85
C ASP A 49 -2.55 7.29 14.06
N THR A 50 -1.92 8.25 13.39
CA THR A 50 -2.33 9.65 13.30
C THR A 50 -2.79 9.97 11.89
N LEU A 51 -3.49 11.08 11.70
CA LEU A 51 -3.83 11.57 10.36
C LEU A 51 -2.56 12.03 9.66
N TYR A 52 -2.29 11.49 8.50
CA TYR A 52 -1.05 11.71 7.75
C TYR A 52 -1.28 12.29 6.36
N PHE A 53 -2.51 12.20 5.86
CA PHE A 53 -2.89 12.71 4.55
C PHE A 53 -3.98 13.75 4.66
N GLU A 54 -3.95 14.71 3.74
CA GLU A 54 -5.00 15.69 3.51
C GLU A 54 -5.59 15.54 2.11
N GLY A 55 -6.89 15.79 1.97
CA GLY A 55 -7.55 15.83 0.67
C GLY A 55 -7.22 17.15 -0.04
N ASP A 56 -6.58 17.07 -1.19
CA ASP A 56 -6.22 18.24 -2.01
C ASP A 56 -7.28 18.47 -3.09
N LYS A 57 -8.29 19.25 -2.73
CA LYS A 57 -9.39 19.61 -3.64
C LYS A 57 -8.94 20.49 -4.81
N GLU A 58 -7.90 21.30 -4.62
CA GLU A 58 -7.47 22.29 -5.62
C GLU A 58 -6.78 21.62 -6.82
N THR A 59 -5.99 20.57 -6.56
CA THR A 59 -5.32 19.81 -7.63
C THR A 59 -6.11 18.59 -8.10
N SER A 60 -7.23 18.27 -7.43
CA SER A 60 -8.14 17.19 -7.87
C SER A 60 -8.96 17.62 -9.08
N ILE A 61 -9.30 16.67 -9.95
CA ILE A 61 -10.05 16.89 -11.20
C ILE A 61 -11.38 16.14 -11.14
N GLY A 62 -12.47 16.79 -11.58
CA GLY A 62 -13.78 16.16 -11.71
C GLY A 62 -14.28 15.52 -10.41
N VAL A 63 -14.07 16.19 -9.28
CA VAL A 63 -14.53 15.79 -7.95
C VAL A 63 -15.35 16.88 -7.29
N THR A 64 -16.39 16.50 -6.55
CA THR A 64 -17.15 17.45 -5.69
C THR A 64 -16.58 17.51 -4.28
N SER A 65 -16.00 16.41 -3.79
CA SER A 65 -15.36 16.35 -2.47
C SER A 65 -14.18 15.40 -2.44
N VAL A 66 -13.17 15.79 -1.67
CA VAL A 66 -12.00 14.97 -1.28
C VAL A 66 -11.71 15.29 0.17
N SER A 67 -11.60 14.30 1.04
CA SER A 67 -11.27 14.50 2.44
C SER A 67 -10.65 13.26 3.07
N THR A 68 -10.06 13.45 4.23
CA THR A 68 -9.40 12.39 4.99
C THR A 68 -9.91 12.38 6.42
N LEU A 69 -9.85 11.23 7.05
CA LEU A 69 -10.26 11.05 8.43
C LEU A 69 -9.41 9.99 9.10
N ARG A 70 -8.96 10.24 10.33
CA ARG A 70 -8.40 9.22 11.18
C ARG A 70 -9.48 8.20 11.57
N ASN A 71 -9.29 6.94 11.23
CA ASN A 71 -10.28 5.89 11.41
C ASN A 71 -9.84 4.86 12.46
N THR A 72 -10.46 4.91 13.63
CA THR A 72 -10.19 3.95 14.72
C THR A 72 -11.06 2.70 14.65
N ALA A 73 -12.15 2.75 13.90
CA ALA A 73 -13.12 1.66 13.79
C ALA A 73 -12.66 0.57 12.81
N SER A 74 -11.97 0.96 11.73
CA SER A 74 -11.40 0.04 10.76
C SER A 74 -9.91 0.32 10.60
N LYS A 75 -9.09 -0.64 10.97
CA LYS A 75 -7.63 -0.58 10.90
C LYS A 75 -7.12 -2.00 10.67
N TYR A 76 -5.94 -2.10 10.06
CA TYR A 76 -5.26 -3.39 9.91
C TYR A 76 -4.37 -3.66 11.12
N GLU A 77 -3.52 -2.70 11.50
CA GLU A 77 -2.66 -2.79 12.69
C GLU A 77 -2.65 -1.46 13.47
N GLY A 78 -2.01 -1.41 14.61
CA GLY A 78 -1.90 -0.21 15.43
C GLY A 78 -3.22 0.27 16.04
N LEU A 79 -3.38 1.60 16.14
CA LEU A 79 -4.51 2.26 16.80
C LEU A 79 -5.55 2.82 15.82
N ALA A 80 -5.16 3.13 14.59
CA ALA A 80 -6.03 3.70 13.57
C ALA A 80 -5.47 3.47 12.17
N SER A 81 -6.28 3.74 11.15
CA SER A 81 -5.88 3.90 9.75
C SER A 81 -6.21 5.31 9.27
N ASN A 82 -5.78 5.67 8.07
CA ASN A 82 -6.22 6.89 7.41
C ASN A 82 -7.28 6.55 6.36
N LYS A 83 -8.49 7.04 6.57
CA LYS A 83 -9.60 6.90 5.63
C LYS A 83 -9.54 8.05 4.63
N LEU A 84 -9.57 7.72 3.34
CA LEU A 84 -9.63 8.63 2.20
C LEU A 84 -11.03 8.55 1.61
N THR A 85 -11.73 9.68 1.54
CA THR A 85 -13.10 9.75 1.00
C THR A 85 -13.15 10.66 -0.20
N TYR A 86 -13.95 10.31 -1.18
CA TYR A 86 -14.08 11.05 -2.43
C TYR A 86 -15.50 11.03 -2.98
N THR A 87 -15.79 12.01 -3.81
CA THR A 87 -17.02 12.02 -4.65
C THR A 87 -16.64 12.56 -6.02
N PHE A 88 -16.68 11.71 -7.03
CA PHE A 88 -16.49 12.10 -8.41
C PHE A 88 -17.74 12.76 -9.01
N SER A 89 -17.52 13.78 -9.83
CA SER A 89 -18.58 14.44 -10.63
C SER A 89 -18.40 14.19 -12.13
N GLU A 90 -17.22 13.70 -12.55
CA GLU A 90 -16.89 13.48 -13.96
C GLU A 90 -16.30 12.09 -14.18
N ALA A 91 -16.42 11.60 -15.42
CA ALA A 91 -15.94 10.26 -15.79
C ALA A 91 -14.41 10.11 -15.71
N ASN A 92 -13.67 11.20 -15.87
CA ASN A 92 -12.22 11.27 -15.75
C ASN A 92 -11.75 11.83 -14.41
N GLY A 93 -12.55 11.64 -13.34
CA GLY A 93 -12.26 12.16 -12.02
C GLY A 93 -10.94 11.64 -11.44
N GLU A 94 -10.18 12.55 -10.83
CA GLU A 94 -8.96 12.27 -10.09
C GLU A 94 -9.04 12.92 -8.71
N ALA A 95 -8.99 12.13 -7.64
CA ALA A 95 -8.95 12.60 -6.27
C ALA A 95 -7.50 12.55 -5.76
N ILE A 96 -6.99 13.67 -5.30
CA ILE A 96 -5.61 13.83 -4.82
C ILE A 96 -5.60 13.92 -3.31
N TYR A 97 -4.65 13.20 -2.71
CA TYR A 97 -4.36 13.23 -1.28
C TYR A 97 -2.87 13.50 -1.10
N VAL A 98 -2.53 14.47 -0.29
CA VAL A 98 -1.15 14.89 -0.07
C VAL A 98 -0.70 14.53 1.35
N VAL A 99 0.59 14.30 1.50
CA VAL A 99 1.21 14.10 2.81
C VAL A 99 1.33 15.46 3.48
N ASP A 100 0.85 15.58 4.72
CA ASP A 100 0.93 16.81 5.52
C ASP A 100 2.38 17.10 5.96
N ASP A 101 3.17 16.06 6.22
CA ASP A 101 4.57 16.19 6.61
C ASP A 101 5.52 15.77 5.48
N VAL A 102 6.30 16.71 5.00
CA VAL A 102 7.27 16.55 3.89
C VAL A 102 8.56 15.83 4.32
N THR A 103 8.70 15.39 5.55
CA THR A 103 9.83 14.53 6.00
C THR A 103 9.81 13.12 5.41
N ALA A 104 9.03 12.96 4.43
CA ALA A 104 8.68 11.86 3.63
C ALA A 104 9.85 11.00 3.14
N ILE A 105 9.50 9.83 2.70
CA ILE A 105 10.33 8.85 2.02
C ILE A 105 11.09 9.57 0.92
N LYS A 106 12.38 9.76 1.15
CA LYS A 106 13.32 10.25 0.15
C LYS A 106 14.33 9.15 -0.12
N GLY A 107 14.67 8.95 -1.37
CA GLY A 107 15.75 8.02 -1.67
C GLY A 107 15.90 7.75 -3.15
N ASN A 108 17.11 7.40 -3.54
CA ASN A 108 17.48 6.99 -4.89
C ASN A 108 17.56 5.45 -5.02
N SER A 109 17.21 4.71 -3.98
CA SER A 109 17.34 3.27 -3.90
C SER A 109 16.11 2.57 -3.28
N LEU A 110 14.95 3.25 -3.24
CA LEU A 110 13.71 2.62 -2.81
C LEU A 110 13.27 1.59 -3.84
N SER A 111 13.10 0.34 -3.44
CA SER A 111 12.66 -0.74 -4.32
C SER A 111 11.18 -1.03 -4.19
N THR A 112 10.60 -0.81 -3.01
CA THR A 112 9.20 -1.13 -2.76
C THR A 112 8.57 -0.13 -1.79
N LEU A 113 7.37 0.32 -2.13
CA LEU A 113 6.44 0.97 -1.21
C LEU A 113 5.23 0.05 -1.06
N GLY A 114 5.01 -0.45 0.16
CA GLY A 114 3.90 -1.33 0.48
C GLY A 114 2.98 -0.74 1.54
N MET A 115 1.74 -1.19 1.56
CA MET A 115 0.73 -0.75 2.52
C MET A 115 -0.44 -1.72 2.57
N TYR A 116 -1.23 -1.66 3.61
CA TYR A 116 -2.55 -2.29 3.62
C TYR A 116 -3.60 -1.31 3.12
N VAL A 117 -4.42 -1.75 2.19
CA VAL A 117 -5.52 -0.97 1.63
C VAL A 117 -6.83 -1.69 1.89
N PHE A 118 -7.78 -1.02 2.53
CA PHE A 118 -9.17 -1.47 2.63
C PHE A 118 -9.91 -0.97 1.39
N GLY A 119 -10.13 -1.86 0.43
CA GLY A 119 -10.82 -1.56 -0.81
C GLY A 119 -12.34 -1.39 -0.62
N ASP A 120 -12.96 -0.62 -1.49
CA ASP A 120 -14.39 -0.28 -1.49
C ASP A 120 -15.17 -0.89 -2.67
N TYR A 121 -14.52 -1.75 -3.45
CA TYR A 121 -15.12 -2.44 -4.61
C TYR A 121 -15.68 -1.48 -5.68
N THR A 122 -15.02 -0.35 -5.89
CA THR A 122 -15.47 0.69 -6.83
C THR A 122 -14.87 0.60 -8.21
N PHE A 123 -13.91 -0.30 -8.43
CA PHE A 123 -13.13 -0.43 -9.68
C PHE A 123 -12.32 0.82 -10.05
N ASN A 124 -12.09 1.71 -9.08
CA ASN A 124 -11.16 2.81 -9.23
C ASN A 124 -9.72 2.31 -9.10
N THR A 125 -8.74 3.12 -9.53
CA THR A 125 -7.33 2.75 -9.43
C THR A 125 -6.59 3.68 -8.48
N LEU A 126 -5.84 3.11 -7.55
CA LEU A 126 -5.00 3.84 -6.60
C LEU A 126 -3.56 3.92 -7.12
N TYR A 127 -2.99 5.13 -7.07
CA TYR A 127 -1.61 5.42 -7.43
C TYR A 127 -0.87 6.10 -6.26
N ALA A 128 0.41 5.81 -6.11
CA ALA A 128 1.33 6.62 -5.33
C ALA A 128 1.76 7.84 -6.15
N LYS A 129 1.82 9.00 -5.50
CA LYS A 129 2.26 10.29 -6.08
C LYS A 129 3.69 10.57 -5.62
N TRP A 130 4.56 10.88 -6.56
CA TRP A 130 5.97 11.14 -6.34
C TRP A 130 6.41 12.49 -6.91
N ALA A 131 7.31 13.18 -6.22
CA ALA A 131 8.13 14.22 -6.84
C ALA A 131 9.48 13.60 -7.24
N VAL A 132 9.83 13.70 -8.51
CA VAL A 132 11.05 13.16 -9.11
C VAL A 132 11.75 14.28 -9.85
N GLU A 133 12.89 14.73 -9.36
CA GLU A 133 13.66 15.85 -9.94
C GLU A 133 12.83 17.14 -10.21
N GLY A 134 11.77 17.33 -9.42
CA GLY A 134 10.85 18.48 -9.56
C GLY A 134 9.57 18.20 -10.34
N ASP A 135 9.49 17.08 -11.04
CA ASP A 135 8.31 16.64 -11.79
C ASP A 135 7.45 15.70 -10.95
N ILE A 136 6.13 15.73 -11.19
CA ILE A 136 5.20 14.81 -10.54
C ILE A 136 5.04 13.53 -11.39
N GLN A 137 5.30 12.39 -10.76
CA GLN A 137 5.11 11.06 -11.35
C GLN A 137 4.18 10.21 -10.50
N TYR A 138 3.60 9.18 -11.11
CA TYR A 138 2.66 8.28 -10.46
C TYR A 138 3.04 6.83 -10.72
N THR A 139 2.99 6.01 -9.66
CA THR A 139 3.14 4.55 -9.76
C THR A 139 1.86 3.87 -9.32
N LYS A 140 1.40 2.88 -10.10
CA LYS A 140 0.18 2.14 -9.76
C LYS A 140 0.41 1.30 -8.50
N ILE A 141 -0.57 1.32 -7.60
CA ILE A 141 -0.62 0.46 -6.42
C ILE A 141 -1.58 -0.71 -6.70
N CYS A 142 -2.86 -0.41 -6.92
CA CYS A 142 -3.86 -1.46 -7.13
C CYS A 142 -5.11 -0.91 -7.84
N ASP A 143 -5.90 -1.82 -8.41
CA ASP A 143 -7.29 -1.59 -8.74
C ASP A 143 -8.16 -1.96 -7.52
N LEU A 144 -9.20 -1.17 -7.26
CA LEU A 144 -10.11 -1.37 -6.13
C LEU A 144 -11.27 -2.29 -6.54
N ASP A 145 -10.94 -3.48 -7.05
CA ASP A 145 -11.88 -4.52 -7.49
C ASP A 145 -12.20 -5.53 -6.37
N TYR A 146 -11.90 -5.16 -5.14
CA TYR A 146 -12.11 -5.96 -3.94
C TYR A 146 -12.67 -5.10 -2.80
N ALA A 147 -13.23 -5.77 -1.78
CA ALA A 147 -13.65 -5.16 -0.52
C ALA A 147 -12.88 -5.80 0.64
N GLY A 148 -12.43 -4.98 1.61
CA GLY A 148 -11.66 -5.43 2.77
C GLY A 148 -10.18 -5.13 2.67
N TRP A 149 -9.42 -5.58 3.68
CA TRP A 149 -7.99 -5.34 3.80
C TRP A 149 -7.18 -6.29 2.93
N LEU A 150 -6.35 -5.73 2.03
CA LEU A 150 -5.30 -6.45 1.31
C LEU A 150 -3.98 -5.69 1.39
N TYR A 151 -2.89 -6.42 1.46
CA TYR A 151 -1.56 -5.84 1.29
C TYR A 151 -1.32 -5.55 -0.19
N GLN A 152 -0.85 -4.35 -0.48
CA GLN A 152 -0.61 -3.85 -1.83
C GLN A 152 0.79 -3.23 -1.92
N GLU A 153 1.41 -3.33 -3.07
CA GLU A 153 2.71 -2.73 -3.35
C GLU A 153 2.64 -1.84 -4.59
N ALA A 154 3.29 -0.69 -4.52
CA ALA A 154 3.42 0.17 -5.69
C ALA A 154 4.39 -0.42 -6.71
N ASP A 155 4.04 -0.34 -7.99
CA ASP A 155 4.94 -0.69 -9.09
C ASP A 155 6.02 0.40 -9.24
N MET A 156 7.15 0.18 -8.58
CA MET A 156 8.27 1.12 -8.57
C MET A 156 9.10 1.08 -9.86
N SER A 157 8.86 0.12 -10.76
CA SER A 157 9.62 -0.03 -12.00
C SER A 157 9.47 1.16 -12.96
N ALA A 158 8.40 1.94 -12.79
CA ALA A 158 8.15 3.15 -13.57
C ALA A 158 9.02 4.35 -13.14
N LEU A 159 9.63 4.31 -11.95
CA LEU A 159 10.49 5.39 -11.49
C LEU A 159 11.92 5.21 -12.00
N PRO A 160 12.58 6.31 -12.44
CA PRO A 160 13.96 6.23 -12.89
C PRO A 160 14.90 5.86 -11.76
N ALA A 161 15.86 4.97 -12.04
CA ALA A 161 16.87 4.59 -11.07
C ALA A 161 17.93 5.68 -10.90
N GLY A 162 18.48 5.81 -9.69
CA GLY A 162 19.62 6.69 -9.41
C GLY A 162 19.29 8.18 -9.30
N VAL A 163 18.00 8.54 -9.28
CA VAL A 163 17.55 9.92 -9.04
C VAL A 163 16.85 10.04 -7.69
N ASP A 164 16.83 11.25 -7.15
CA ASP A 164 16.09 11.53 -5.91
C ASP A 164 14.60 11.61 -6.19
N TYR A 165 13.81 10.96 -5.36
CA TYR A 165 12.37 11.08 -5.37
C TYR A 165 11.80 11.15 -3.96
N GLN A 166 10.61 11.76 -3.87
CA GLN A 166 9.91 11.99 -2.62
C GLN A 166 8.47 11.53 -2.76
N PHE A 167 8.00 10.75 -1.78
CA PHE A 167 6.60 10.38 -1.70
C PHE A 167 5.75 11.60 -1.32
N MET A 168 4.75 11.92 -2.13
CA MET A 168 3.90 13.09 -1.99
C MET A 168 2.45 12.75 -1.61
N GLY A 169 2.09 11.47 -1.53
CA GLY A 169 0.75 11.03 -1.21
C GLY A 169 0.15 10.12 -2.27
N PHE A 170 -1.14 10.25 -2.52
CA PHE A 170 -1.89 9.35 -3.40
C PHE A 170 -2.71 10.11 -4.44
N LYS A 171 -2.98 9.41 -5.55
CA LYS A 171 -3.99 9.75 -6.53
C LYS A 171 -4.94 8.57 -6.69
N LEU A 172 -6.23 8.84 -6.61
CA LEU A 172 -7.26 7.88 -6.92
C LEU A 172 -7.96 8.31 -8.21
N VAL A 173 -7.94 7.43 -9.21
CA VAL A 173 -8.48 7.69 -10.54
C VAL A 173 -9.77 6.91 -10.71
N ARG A 174 -10.83 7.59 -11.20
CA ARG A 174 -12.12 6.96 -11.48
C ARG A 174 -11.99 5.89 -12.56
N GLY A 175 -12.41 4.67 -12.25
CA GLY A 175 -12.45 3.57 -13.20
C GLY A 175 -13.56 3.70 -14.23
N THR A 176 -13.40 3.09 -15.39
CA THR A 176 -14.43 3.07 -16.45
C THR A 176 -15.61 2.18 -16.08
N SER A 177 -15.41 1.19 -15.23
CA SER A 177 -16.43 0.24 -14.74
C SER A 177 -16.90 0.58 -13.32
N PHE A 178 -16.89 1.84 -12.96
CA PHE A 178 -17.24 2.28 -11.60
C PHE A 178 -18.68 1.89 -11.22
N LEU A 179 -18.87 1.54 -9.95
CA LEU A 179 -20.18 1.22 -9.40
C LEU A 179 -20.80 2.41 -8.64
N SER A 180 -19.98 3.34 -8.16
CA SER A 180 -20.42 4.48 -7.36
C SER A 180 -19.59 5.73 -7.63
N GLU A 181 -20.24 6.88 -7.64
CA GLU A 181 -19.54 8.17 -7.67
C GLU A 181 -18.86 8.49 -6.34
N LYS A 182 -19.35 7.91 -5.26
CA LYS A 182 -18.81 8.08 -3.91
C LYS A 182 -18.13 6.81 -3.46
N GLY A 183 -17.00 6.96 -2.79
CA GLY A 183 -16.32 5.87 -2.17
C GLY A 183 -15.45 6.30 -1.00
N GLU A 184 -15.00 5.30 -0.28
CA GLU A 184 -14.04 5.46 0.81
C GLU A 184 -13.12 4.27 0.89
N ILE A 185 -11.83 4.52 0.93
CA ILE A 185 -10.82 3.52 1.20
C ILE A 185 -10.10 3.85 2.48
N SER A 186 -9.49 2.87 3.12
CA SER A 186 -8.58 3.13 4.23
C SER A 186 -7.20 2.61 3.89
N ILE A 187 -6.18 3.36 4.30
CA ILE A 187 -4.77 2.99 4.14
C ILE A 187 -4.15 2.84 5.51
N ASP A 188 -3.35 1.80 5.68
CA ASP A 188 -2.70 1.49 6.94
C ASP A 188 -1.29 0.96 6.73
N ALA A 189 -0.41 1.21 7.71
CA ALA A 189 0.93 0.66 7.81
C ALA A 189 1.78 0.81 6.54
N LEU A 190 2.16 2.05 6.20
CA LEU A 190 3.12 2.33 5.14
C LEU A 190 4.45 1.62 5.43
N ARG A 191 4.92 0.84 4.47
CA ARG A 191 6.13 0.03 4.54
C ARG A 191 7.03 0.33 3.36
N VAL A 192 8.33 0.31 3.60
CA VAL A 192 9.32 0.58 2.55
C VAL A 192 10.44 -0.44 2.59
N GLN A 193 10.94 -0.76 1.43
CA GLN A 193 12.20 -1.46 1.27
C GLN A 193 13.10 -0.62 0.38
N PHE A 194 14.31 -0.38 0.85
CA PHE A 194 15.37 0.18 0.01
C PHE A 194 16.12 -0.97 -0.65
N GLU A 195 16.53 -0.77 -1.90
CA GLU A 195 17.47 -1.70 -2.50
C GLU A 195 18.72 -1.75 -1.60
N PRO A 196 19.27 -2.95 -1.36
CA PRO A 196 20.55 -3.02 -0.69
C PRO A 196 21.51 -2.15 -1.53
N SER A 197 22.12 -1.14 -0.89
CA SER A 197 23.21 -0.40 -1.52
C SER A 197 24.17 -1.46 -2.03
N THR A 198 24.40 -1.49 -3.36
CA THR A 198 25.50 -2.32 -3.90
C THR A 198 26.69 -1.96 -3.05
N PRO A 199 27.30 -2.91 -2.29
CA PRO A 199 28.47 -2.57 -1.52
C PRO A 199 29.41 -1.96 -2.53
N ASN A 200 29.78 -0.69 -2.33
CA ASN A 200 30.86 -0.08 -3.09
C ASN A 200 31.94 -1.15 -3.12
N ALA A 201 32.31 -1.60 -4.31
CA ALA A 201 33.33 -2.61 -4.43
C ALA A 201 34.42 -2.18 -3.48
N VAL A 202 34.62 -2.96 -2.41
CA VAL A 202 35.67 -2.64 -1.45
C VAL A 202 36.91 -2.69 -2.31
N GLU A 203 37.43 -1.50 -2.66
CA GLU A 203 38.72 -1.45 -3.29
C GLU A 203 39.58 -2.34 -2.42
N ASN A 204 40.10 -3.39 -3.03
CA ASN A 204 41.01 -4.34 -2.36
C ASN A 204 42.06 -3.51 -1.65
N VAL A 205 41.85 -3.26 -0.38
CA VAL A 205 42.94 -2.79 0.49
C VAL A 205 43.85 -3.99 0.55
N GLU A 206 44.83 -4.01 -0.36
CA GLU A 206 45.98 -4.90 -0.24
C GLU A 206 46.55 -4.61 1.13
N THR A 207 46.24 -5.47 2.09
CA THR A 207 47.00 -5.55 3.34
C THR A 207 48.36 -6.10 2.97
N THR A 208 49.25 -5.18 2.66
CA THR A 208 50.69 -5.51 2.66
C THR A 208 51.04 -5.95 4.08
N ASN A 209 51.03 -7.23 4.29
CA ASN A 209 51.61 -7.84 5.46
C ASN A 209 53.15 -7.53 5.44
N GLN A 210 53.53 -6.46 6.07
CA GLN A 210 54.90 -6.21 6.43
C GLN A 210 55.25 -7.21 7.54
N THR A 211 55.80 -8.35 7.13
CA THR A 211 56.53 -9.26 8.02
C THR A 211 57.82 -8.57 8.44
N ASN A 212 57.78 -7.89 9.55
CA ASN A 212 58.98 -7.45 10.26
C ASN A 212 59.71 -8.69 10.81
N SER A 213 60.57 -9.28 10.01
CA SER A 213 61.53 -10.25 10.49
C SER A 213 62.64 -9.51 11.23
N LYS A 214 62.55 -9.48 12.55
CA LYS A 214 63.61 -9.06 13.44
C LYS A 214 64.74 -10.10 13.37
N LYS A 215 65.83 -9.79 12.68
CA LYS A 215 67.11 -10.56 12.80
C LYS A 215 67.66 -10.37 14.23
N ILE A 216 67.63 -11.41 14.97
CA ILE A 216 68.42 -11.50 16.23
C ILE A 216 69.85 -11.87 15.83
N ASN A 217 70.77 -10.93 15.93
CA ASN A 217 72.18 -11.23 15.88
C ASN A 217 72.60 -11.70 17.27
N ASN A 218 72.95 -13.00 17.38
CA ASN A 218 73.82 -13.51 18.47
C ASN A 218 75.25 -13.35 18.03
N GLY A 219 75.97 -12.52 18.71
CA GLY A 219 77.42 -12.46 18.73
C GLY A 219 77.96 -12.83 20.12
#